data_9b4932d53d5fcab3d58d703980dfc085
#
_entry.id   9b4932d53d5fcab3d58d703980dfc085
#
_cell.length_a   1.000
_cell.length_b   1.000
_cell.length_c   1.000
_cell.angle_alpha   90.00
_cell.angle_beta   90.00
_cell.angle_gamma   90.00
#
_symmetry.space_group_name_H-M   'P 1'
#
loop_
_entity.id
_entity.type
_entity.pdbx_description
1 polymer ?
#
loop_
_entity_poly.entity_id
_entity_poly.type
_entity_poly.pdbx_seq_one_letter_code
_entity_poly.pdbx_strand_id
1 'polypeptide(L)'
;KILKIKYFVFKMSCSCERTYESPLIIQSEKFSKVVKKLREFFLEKNFIEVHAQNRLSILAACEDPFNVATFEYAGKVWPLVQTGQMWLEYEILKRPEAAGYFCLTTSYRQEPNAVPGRHDIIFPMFEFEFKGTMEDLIVLQKELLTHLGYGKYDYYVNDYKAIAEEFGTVELEHEHEERLYKEKSPVSFISNFPEFTSPFWNMRRNPHDDTSKKVDVILSGQET
;
A
#
# COMPACT_ATOMS: atom_id res chain seq x y z
N LYS A 1 -0.80 0.40 9.40
CA LYS A 1 -1.14 -0.31 8.15
C LYS A 1 -0.85 0.58 6.94
N ILE A 2 -0.48 -0.04 5.84
CA ILE A 2 0.12 0.64 4.68
C ILE A 2 -0.98 0.87 3.66
N LEU A 3 -1.21 2.13 3.29
CA LEU A 3 -1.94 2.47 2.08
C LEU A 3 -0.91 2.62 0.95
N LYS A 4 -0.82 1.63 0.08
CA LYS A 4 0.00 1.73 -1.12
C LYS A 4 -0.80 2.49 -2.16
N ILE A 5 -0.55 3.78 -2.30
CA ILE A 5 -1.16 4.54 -3.38
C ILE A 5 -0.29 4.37 -4.62
N LYS A 6 -0.63 3.39 -5.46
CA LYS A 6 -0.08 3.30 -6.81
C LYS A 6 -0.69 4.42 -7.65
N TYR A 7 0.14 5.32 -8.13
CA TYR A 7 -0.33 6.39 -8.99
C TYR A 7 -0.74 5.86 -10.35
N PHE A 8 -1.88 6.30 -10.85
CA PHE A 8 -2.25 6.13 -12.25
C PHE A 8 -1.20 6.80 -13.14
N VAL A 9 -0.33 6.00 -13.73
CA VAL A 9 0.59 6.45 -14.77
C VAL A 9 -0.08 6.20 -16.11
N PHE A 10 -0.56 7.26 -16.74
CA PHE A 10 -0.85 7.21 -18.16
C PHE A 10 0.47 6.95 -18.91
N LYS A 11 0.64 5.74 -19.43
CA LYS A 11 1.72 5.46 -20.39
C LYS A 11 1.51 6.31 -21.63
N MET A 12 2.27 7.37 -21.78
CA MET A 12 2.56 7.90 -23.12
C MET A 12 3.61 7.00 -23.75
N SER A 13 3.24 6.25 -24.78
CA SER A 13 4.17 5.47 -25.57
C SER A 13 5.12 6.42 -26.30
N CYS A 14 6.31 6.59 -25.79
CA CYS A 14 7.42 7.16 -26.54
C CYS A 14 8.20 5.99 -27.14
N SER A 15 8.30 5.92 -28.46
CA SER A 15 9.03 4.90 -29.24
C SER A 15 10.55 5.11 -29.19
N CYS A 16 11.11 5.40 -28.04
CA CYS A 16 12.55 5.45 -27.86
C CYS A 16 13.02 4.08 -27.35
N GLU A 17 13.84 3.38 -28.14
CA GLU A 17 14.54 2.19 -27.68
C GLU A 17 15.43 2.58 -26.49
N ARG A 18 15.02 2.18 -25.29
CA ARG A 18 15.79 2.43 -24.08
C ARG A 18 16.66 1.21 -23.82
N THR A 19 17.96 1.44 -23.74
CA THR A 19 18.95 0.42 -23.37
C THR A 19 18.91 0.02 -21.88
N TYR A 20 18.11 0.75 -21.09
CA TYR A 20 17.82 0.45 -19.69
C TYR A 20 16.33 0.56 -19.45
N GLU A 21 15.75 -0.42 -18.75
CA GLU A 21 14.40 -0.26 -18.19
C GLU A 21 14.44 0.91 -17.19
N SER A 22 13.84 2.02 -17.58
CA SER A 22 13.79 3.18 -16.71
C SER A 22 12.80 2.92 -15.58
N PRO A 23 13.14 3.33 -14.36
CA PRO A 23 12.16 3.36 -13.28
C PRO A 23 10.95 4.23 -13.70
N LEU A 24 9.85 4.06 -12.98
CA LEU A 24 8.63 4.82 -13.17
C LEU A 24 8.90 6.32 -13.36
N ILE A 25 8.45 6.87 -14.50
CA ILE A 25 8.51 8.32 -14.71
C ILE A 25 7.30 8.97 -14.07
N ILE A 26 7.53 9.65 -12.96
CA ILE A 26 6.50 10.33 -12.20
C ILE A 26 6.20 11.69 -12.83
N GLN A 27 4.91 11.96 -13.10
CA GLN A 27 4.46 13.26 -13.55
C GLN A 27 4.45 14.25 -12.39
N SER A 28 5.40 15.17 -12.35
CA SER A 28 5.66 16.07 -11.22
C SER A 28 4.43 16.84 -10.72
N GLU A 29 3.60 17.35 -11.63
CA GLU A 29 2.40 18.11 -11.26
C GLU A 29 1.33 17.23 -10.60
N LYS A 30 1.10 16.04 -11.13
CA LYS A 30 0.14 15.09 -10.54
C LYS A 30 0.63 14.59 -9.19
N PHE A 31 1.90 14.23 -9.10
CA PHE A 31 2.56 13.83 -7.87
C PHE A 31 2.41 14.91 -6.79
N SER A 32 2.81 16.16 -7.11
CA SER A 32 2.71 17.29 -6.19
C SER A 32 1.28 17.51 -5.69
N LYS A 33 0.29 17.45 -6.60
CA LYS A 33 -1.13 17.60 -6.25
C LYS A 33 -1.62 16.51 -5.30
N VAL A 34 -1.27 15.26 -5.56
CA VAL A 34 -1.71 14.12 -4.73
C VAL A 34 -1.02 14.15 -3.38
N VAL A 35 0.30 14.33 -3.34
CA VAL A 35 1.06 14.39 -2.08
C VAL A 35 0.58 15.55 -1.19
N LYS A 36 0.30 16.72 -1.80
CA LYS A 36 -0.27 17.83 -1.05
C LYS A 36 -1.59 17.45 -0.37
N LYS A 37 -2.53 16.85 -1.09
CA LYS A 37 -3.81 16.40 -0.53
C LYS A 37 -3.64 15.35 0.56
N LEU A 38 -2.73 14.39 0.38
CA LEU A 38 -2.43 13.38 1.39
C LEU A 38 -1.92 14.03 2.68
N ARG A 39 -0.95 14.95 2.58
CA ARG A 39 -0.43 15.68 3.73
C ARG A 39 -1.50 16.50 4.42
N GLU A 40 -2.31 17.25 3.67
CA GLU A 40 -3.43 18.04 4.20
C GLU A 40 -4.35 17.16 5.05
N PHE A 41 -4.81 16.03 4.51
CA PHE A 41 -5.69 15.11 5.21
C PHE A 41 -5.12 14.60 6.54
N PHE A 42 -3.88 14.13 6.53
CA PHE A 42 -3.27 13.57 7.74
C PHE A 42 -2.90 14.64 8.77
N LEU A 43 -2.43 15.81 8.33
CA LEU A 43 -2.14 16.94 9.23
C LEU A 43 -3.42 17.48 9.90
N GLU A 44 -4.55 17.58 9.18
CA GLU A 44 -5.84 17.95 9.75
C GLU A 44 -6.32 16.98 10.82
N LYS A 45 -5.91 15.72 10.73
CA LYS A 45 -6.18 14.69 11.75
C LYS A 45 -5.12 14.61 12.86
N ASN A 46 -4.22 15.58 12.93
CA ASN A 46 -3.12 15.66 13.89
C ASN A 46 -2.12 14.50 13.82
N PHE A 47 -1.97 13.88 12.65
CA PHE A 47 -0.88 12.96 12.39
C PHE A 47 0.44 13.73 12.22
N ILE A 48 1.54 13.09 12.57
CA ILE A 48 2.88 13.67 12.50
C ILE A 48 3.64 13.06 11.32
N GLU A 49 4.23 13.92 10.46
CA GLU A 49 5.08 13.44 9.36
C GLU A 49 6.44 12.99 9.90
N VAL A 50 6.85 11.77 9.53
CA VAL A 50 8.13 11.18 9.91
C VAL A 50 9.08 11.21 8.72
N HIS A 51 10.32 11.61 8.94
CA HIS A 51 11.36 11.46 7.94
C HIS A 51 11.97 10.05 8.03
N ALA A 52 11.50 9.14 7.21
CA ALA A 52 12.08 7.82 7.06
C ALA A 52 13.41 7.94 6.28
N GLN A 53 14.54 7.76 6.97
CA GLN A 53 15.88 7.97 6.38
C GLN A 53 16.32 6.77 5.55
N ASN A 54 16.47 5.65 6.23
CA ASN A 54 16.82 4.34 5.68
C ASN A 54 16.05 3.31 6.49
N ARG A 55 16.06 2.05 6.11
CA ARG A 55 15.40 1.07 6.96
C ARG A 55 16.17 0.85 8.27
N LEU A 56 15.45 0.51 9.33
CA LEU A 56 16.04 0.08 10.59
C LEU A 56 16.73 -1.29 10.43
N SER A 57 17.49 -1.70 11.46
CA SER A 57 18.24 -2.97 11.46
C SER A 57 17.38 -4.23 11.42
N ILE A 58 16.07 -4.09 11.57
CA ILE A 58 15.09 -5.18 11.48
C ILE A 58 14.16 -4.98 10.29
N LEU A 59 13.62 -6.08 9.77
CA LEU A 59 12.61 -6.06 8.72
C LEU A 59 11.23 -5.73 9.29
N ALA A 60 10.47 -4.93 8.55
CA ALA A 60 9.04 -4.86 8.76
C ALA A 60 8.37 -6.18 8.35
N ALA A 61 7.22 -6.49 8.96
CA ALA A 61 6.49 -7.72 8.65
C ALA A 61 6.06 -7.85 7.18
N CYS A 62 5.93 -6.71 6.49
CA CYS A 62 5.56 -6.64 5.08
C CYS A 62 6.76 -6.65 4.12
N GLU A 63 7.99 -6.73 4.61
CA GLU A 63 9.18 -6.82 3.78
C GLU A 63 9.52 -8.29 3.47
N ASP A 64 9.85 -8.57 2.21
CA ASP A 64 10.38 -9.86 1.81
C ASP A 64 11.91 -9.90 2.03
N PRO A 65 12.40 -10.73 2.96
CA PRO A 65 13.82 -10.81 3.26
C PRO A 65 14.68 -11.29 2.09
N PHE A 66 14.09 -12.05 1.16
CA PHE A 66 14.80 -12.59 0.00
C PHE A 66 14.96 -11.58 -1.14
N ASN A 67 14.16 -10.52 -1.14
CA ASN A 67 14.12 -9.48 -2.17
C ASN A 67 14.65 -8.12 -1.70
N VAL A 68 15.42 -8.09 -0.60
CA VAL A 68 16.05 -6.86 -0.13
C VAL A 68 17.27 -6.54 -1.01
N ALA A 69 17.17 -5.47 -1.79
CA ALA A 69 18.31 -4.93 -2.53
C ALA A 69 19.31 -4.26 -1.57
N THR A 70 20.59 -4.31 -1.93
CA THR A 70 21.66 -3.69 -1.14
C THR A 70 22.54 -2.79 -2.01
N PHE A 71 23.22 -1.83 -1.39
CA PHE A 71 24.21 -1.00 -2.03
C PHE A 71 25.42 -0.79 -1.11
N GLU A 72 26.58 -0.53 -1.72
CA GLU A 72 27.81 -0.22 -0.99
C GLU A 72 27.98 1.29 -0.85
N TYR A 73 28.19 1.74 0.38
CA TYR A 73 28.46 3.14 0.66
C TYR A 73 29.34 3.29 1.89
N ALA A 74 30.36 4.14 1.80
CA ALA A 74 31.32 4.41 2.89
C ALA A 74 31.93 3.14 3.50
N GLY A 75 32.27 2.15 2.66
CA GLY A 75 32.88 0.89 3.06
C GLY A 75 31.96 -0.08 3.80
N LYS A 76 30.65 0.15 3.72
CA LYS A 76 29.61 -0.71 4.32
C LYS A 76 28.53 -1.06 3.31
N VAL A 77 27.94 -2.23 3.48
CA VAL A 77 26.76 -2.66 2.71
C VAL A 77 25.50 -2.19 3.44
N TRP A 78 24.64 -1.48 2.72
CA TRP A 78 23.38 -0.94 3.20
C TRP A 78 22.21 -1.55 2.44
N PRO A 79 21.10 -1.88 3.10
CA PRO A 79 19.89 -2.28 2.42
C PRO A 79 19.15 -1.07 1.85
N LEU A 80 18.52 -1.26 0.69
CA LEU A 80 17.49 -0.35 0.19
C LEU A 80 16.16 -0.64 0.89
N VAL A 81 15.41 0.41 1.15
CA VAL A 81 14.12 0.30 1.86
C VAL A 81 13.03 -0.27 0.95
N GLN A 82 12.18 -1.14 1.50
CA GLN A 82 10.95 -1.57 0.85
C GLN A 82 9.73 -0.81 1.42
N THR A 83 9.81 -0.34 2.66
CA THR A 83 8.73 0.37 3.36
C THR A 83 9.31 1.27 4.46
N GLY A 84 8.62 2.35 4.77
CA GLY A 84 8.90 3.20 5.93
C GLY A 84 8.20 2.74 7.22
N GLN A 85 7.46 1.63 7.18
CA GLN A 85 6.61 1.16 8.29
C GLN A 85 7.36 1.09 9.62
N MET A 86 8.59 0.55 9.65
CA MET A 86 9.35 0.41 10.88
C MET A 86 9.64 1.75 11.57
N TRP A 87 9.81 2.84 10.80
CA TRP A 87 9.96 4.18 11.37
C TRP A 87 8.66 4.68 11.97
N LEU A 88 7.52 4.39 11.36
CA LEU A 88 6.20 4.76 11.86
C LEU A 88 5.87 3.99 13.13
N GLU A 89 6.09 2.67 13.14
CA GLU A 89 5.91 1.82 14.33
C GLU A 89 6.83 2.24 15.48
N TYR A 90 8.10 2.56 15.19
CA TYR A 90 9.04 3.07 16.20
C TYR A 90 8.51 4.35 16.87
N GLU A 91 7.98 5.29 16.09
CA GLU A 91 7.42 6.53 16.65
C GLU A 91 6.14 6.28 17.46
N ILE A 92 5.27 5.37 17.02
CA ILE A 92 4.07 4.97 17.79
C ILE A 92 4.45 4.34 19.13
N LEU A 93 5.46 3.48 19.15
CA LEU A 93 5.94 2.84 20.38
C LEU A 93 6.56 3.86 21.34
N LYS A 94 7.26 4.84 20.81
CA LYS A 94 7.94 5.88 21.59
C LYS A 94 6.97 6.94 22.12
N ARG A 95 5.95 7.30 21.36
CA ARG A 95 4.95 8.32 21.72
C ARG A 95 3.54 7.82 21.40
N PRO A 96 3.03 6.90 22.23
CA PRO A 96 1.76 6.22 21.98
C PRO A 96 0.50 7.11 22.10
N GLU A 97 0.64 8.34 22.59
CA GLU A 97 -0.43 9.33 22.71
C GLU A 97 -0.70 10.10 21.43
N ALA A 98 0.18 10.04 20.45
CA ALA A 98 -0.02 10.70 19.16
C ALA A 98 -1.20 10.08 18.40
N ALA A 99 -1.91 10.89 17.61
CA ALA A 99 -3.02 10.45 16.77
C ALA A 99 -2.58 9.41 15.74
N GLY A 100 -1.36 9.58 15.21
CA GLY A 100 -0.73 8.69 14.26
C GLY A 100 0.46 9.35 13.59
N TYR A 101 1.10 8.59 12.72
CA TYR A 101 2.28 9.02 11.98
C TYR A 101 2.12 8.68 10.51
N PHE A 102 2.75 9.45 9.64
CA PHE A 102 2.81 9.15 8.22
C PHE A 102 4.18 9.52 7.62
N CYS A 103 4.51 8.92 6.50
CA CYS A 103 5.70 9.28 5.74
C CYS A 103 5.48 9.13 4.23
N LEU A 104 6.32 9.77 3.46
CA LEU A 104 6.48 9.55 2.03
C LEU A 104 7.89 9.00 1.81
N THR A 105 7.97 7.79 1.29
CA THR A 105 9.24 7.09 1.03
C THR A 105 9.36 6.70 -0.44
N THR A 106 10.52 6.20 -0.82
CA THR A 106 10.69 5.46 -2.07
C THR A 106 10.85 3.98 -1.74
N SER A 107 9.96 3.14 -2.28
CA SER A 107 10.06 1.69 -2.16
C SER A 107 10.97 1.13 -3.23
N TYR A 108 11.88 0.23 -2.85
CA TYR A 108 12.77 -0.50 -3.74
C TYR A 108 12.46 -1.99 -3.62
N ARG A 109 11.96 -2.59 -4.70
CA ARG A 109 11.53 -3.99 -4.72
C ARG A 109 12.19 -4.77 -5.83
N GLN A 110 12.85 -5.87 -5.48
CA GLN A 110 13.40 -6.82 -6.44
C GLN A 110 12.40 -7.96 -6.66
N GLU A 111 11.25 -7.67 -7.23
CA GLU A 111 10.26 -8.69 -7.55
C GLU A 111 10.72 -9.49 -8.77
N PRO A 112 10.98 -10.81 -8.64
CA PRO A 112 11.53 -11.61 -9.74
C PRO A 112 10.54 -11.79 -10.90
N ASN A 113 9.25 -11.65 -10.62
CA ASN A 113 8.15 -11.85 -11.58
C ASN A 113 7.25 -10.60 -11.66
N ALA A 114 7.85 -9.41 -11.71
CA ALA A 114 7.09 -8.17 -11.84
C ALA A 114 6.19 -8.18 -13.08
N VAL A 115 4.89 -7.95 -12.89
CA VAL A 115 3.93 -7.87 -14.00
C VAL A 115 3.98 -6.48 -14.62
N PRO A 116 4.36 -6.34 -15.90
CA PRO A 116 4.45 -5.04 -16.54
C PRO A 116 3.13 -4.26 -16.49
N GLY A 117 3.19 -3.02 -16.03
CA GLY A 117 2.03 -2.14 -15.89
C GLY A 117 1.24 -2.29 -14.59
N ARG A 118 1.57 -3.29 -13.77
CA ARG A 118 1.02 -3.46 -12.41
C ARG A 118 2.08 -3.32 -11.33
N HIS A 119 3.27 -3.88 -11.55
CA HIS A 119 4.36 -3.88 -10.57
C HIS A 119 5.47 -2.95 -11.01
N ASP A 120 5.71 -1.92 -10.22
CA ASP A 120 6.87 -1.07 -10.35
C ASP A 120 7.93 -1.50 -9.30
N ILE A 121 9.20 -1.55 -9.71
CA ILE A 121 10.30 -1.96 -8.83
C ILE A 121 10.86 -0.82 -7.99
N ILE A 122 10.65 0.42 -8.42
CA ILE A 122 11.03 1.64 -7.69
C ILE A 122 9.87 2.63 -7.81
N PHE A 123 9.24 2.98 -6.69
CA PHE A 123 8.08 3.87 -6.70
C PHE A 123 7.94 4.64 -5.39
N PRO A 124 7.32 5.83 -5.42
CA PRO A 124 6.97 6.53 -4.20
C PRO A 124 5.85 5.81 -3.47
N MET A 125 5.97 5.73 -2.14
CA MET A 125 4.99 5.10 -1.28
C MET A 125 4.63 6.07 -0.16
N PHE A 126 3.33 6.34 0.00
CA PHE A 126 2.80 7.08 1.13
C PHE A 126 2.25 6.09 2.15
N GLU A 127 2.74 6.17 3.38
CA GLU A 127 2.44 5.21 4.43
C GLU A 127 1.98 5.94 5.68
N PHE A 128 1.12 5.29 6.45
CA PHE A 128 0.69 5.80 7.74
C PHE A 128 0.43 4.67 8.72
N GLU A 129 0.62 4.98 9.99
CA GLU A 129 0.37 4.09 11.12
C GLU A 129 -0.36 4.84 12.24
N PHE A 130 -1.31 4.17 12.87
CA PHE A 130 -2.03 4.68 14.01
C PHE A 130 -2.57 3.55 14.87
N LYS A 131 -2.93 3.85 16.11
CA LYS A 131 -3.59 2.89 17.00
C LYS A 131 -5.05 2.76 16.64
N GLY A 132 -5.48 1.55 16.33
CA GLY A 132 -6.86 1.28 15.97
C GLY A 132 -7.09 -0.17 15.58
N THR A 133 -8.33 -0.46 15.24
CA THR A 133 -8.79 -1.74 14.71
C THR A 133 -8.79 -1.71 13.19
N MET A 134 -9.09 -2.85 12.56
CA MET A 134 -9.30 -2.91 11.11
C MET A 134 -10.50 -2.04 10.69
N GLU A 135 -11.52 -2.01 11.53
CA GLU A 135 -12.73 -1.21 11.32
C GLU A 135 -12.41 0.30 11.32
N ASP A 136 -11.57 0.76 12.27
CA ASP A 136 -11.08 2.14 12.32
C ASP A 136 -10.24 2.47 11.08
N LEU A 137 -9.43 1.51 10.60
CA LEU A 137 -8.65 1.68 9.37
C LEU A 137 -9.56 1.86 8.15
N ILE A 138 -10.61 1.04 8.01
CA ILE A 138 -11.58 1.15 6.91
C ILE A 138 -12.26 2.53 6.94
N VAL A 139 -12.63 3.02 8.12
CA VAL A 139 -13.23 4.36 8.26
C VAL A 139 -12.25 5.44 7.80
N LEU A 140 -11.02 5.40 8.30
CA LEU A 140 -9.98 6.37 7.93
C LEU A 140 -9.68 6.35 6.42
N GLN A 141 -9.60 5.16 5.83
CA GLN A 141 -9.37 4.99 4.38
C GLN A 141 -10.55 5.53 3.55
N LYS A 142 -11.80 5.33 3.98
CA LYS A 142 -12.98 5.90 3.31
C LYS A 142 -12.97 7.43 3.36
N GLU A 143 -12.63 8.01 4.50
CA GLU A 143 -12.49 9.46 4.64
C GLU A 143 -11.36 10.01 3.75
N LEU A 144 -10.20 9.33 3.72
CA LEU A 144 -9.09 9.69 2.85
C LEU A 144 -9.50 9.65 1.37
N LEU A 145 -10.15 8.58 0.94
CA LEU A 145 -10.61 8.43 -0.44
C LEU A 145 -11.65 9.50 -0.82
N THR A 146 -12.52 9.84 0.12
CA THR A 146 -13.47 10.95 -0.06
C THR A 146 -12.73 12.28 -0.24
N HIS A 147 -11.74 12.57 0.58
CA HIS A 147 -10.88 13.75 0.48
C HIS A 147 -10.10 13.81 -0.86
N LEU A 148 -9.66 12.66 -1.36
CA LEU A 148 -9.00 12.54 -2.65
C LEU A 148 -9.94 12.69 -3.85
N GLY A 149 -11.26 12.69 -3.64
CA GLY A 149 -12.28 12.92 -4.67
C GLY A 149 -13.02 11.67 -5.13
N TYR A 150 -12.87 10.54 -4.43
CA TYR A 150 -13.60 9.30 -4.70
C TYR A 150 -14.96 9.24 -4.00
N GLY A 151 -15.33 10.20 -3.14
CA GLY A 151 -16.58 10.21 -2.37
C GLY A 151 -17.88 10.27 -3.20
N LYS A 152 -17.77 10.40 -4.53
CA LYS A 152 -18.91 10.31 -5.46
C LYS A 152 -19.30 8.87 -5.81
N TYR A 153 -18.51 7.88 -5.43
CA TYR A 153 -18.76 6.47 -5.69
C TYR A 153 -19.27 5.78 -4.43
N ASP A 154 -20.16 4.83 -4.61
CA ASP A 154 -20.52 3.88 -3.57
C ASP A 154 -19.37 2.90 -3.37
N TYR A 155 -18.88 2.79 -2.16
CA TYR A 155 -17.77 1.90 -1.84
C TYR A 155 -18.29 0.48 -1.65
N TYR A 156 -17.79 -0.46 -2.45
CA TYR A 156 -18.06 -1.87 -2.26
C TYR A 156 -17.14 -2.41 -1.15
N VAL A 157 -17.73 -3.00 -0.12
CA VAL A 157 -16.99 -3.56 1.04
C VAL A 157 -17.47 -4.97 1.28
N ASN A 158 -16.58 -5.94 1.18
CA ASN A 158 -16.94 -7.32 1.46
C ASN A 158 -15.72 -8.15 1.91
N ASP A 159 -15.98 -9.32 2.46
CA ASP A 159 -14.97 -10.26 2.88
C ASP A 159 -14.39 -11.03 1.69
N TYR A 160 -13.09 -11.39 1.80
CA TYR A 160 -12.38 -12.14 0.75
C TYR A 160 -13.15 -13.38 0.30
N LYS A 161 -13.58 -14.22 1.25
CA LYS A 161 -14.29 -15.46 0.94
C LYS A 161 -15.61 -15.23 0.21
N ALA A 162 -16.37 -14.22 0.61
CA ALA A 162 -17.63 -13.88 -0.03
C ALA A 162 -17.43 -13.42 -1.48
N ILE A 163 -16.39 -12.63 -1.74
CA ILE A 163 -16.02 -12.20 -3.10
C ILE A 163 -15.55 -13.40 -3.94
N ALA A 164 -14.69 -14.25 -3.37
CA ALA A 164 -14.19 -15.44 -4.05
C ALA A 164 -15.33 -16.39 -4.43
N GLU A 165 -16.28 -16.64 -3.52
CA GLU A 165 -17.47 -17.43 -3.76
C GLU A 165 -18.34 -16.81 -4.87
N GLU A 166 -18.59 -15.51 -4.83
CA GLU A 166 -19.35 -14.79 -5.85
C GLU A 166 -18.71 -14.91 -7.24
N PHE A 167 -17.38 -14.91 -7.30
CA PHE A 167 -16.65 -15.02 -8.55
C PHE A 167 -16.38 -16.47 -8.99
N GLY A 168 -16.76 -17.45 -8.16
CA GLY A 168 -16.57 -18.88 -8.46
C GLY A 168 -15.10 -19.32 -8.40
N THR A 169 -14.30 -18.67 -7.57
CA THR A 169 -12.87 -18.97 -7.38
C THR A 169 -12.56 -19.23 -5.90
N VAL A 170 -11.39 -19.81 -5.64
CA VAL A 170 -10.83 -19.95 -4.29
C VAL A 170 -9.86 -18.79 -4.00
N GLU A 171 -9.09 -18.40 -4.99
CA GLU A 171 -8.07 -17.37 -4.88
C GLU A 171 -8.40 -16.16 -5.74
N LEU A 172 -8.34 -14.96 -5.14
CA LEU A 172 -8.52 -13.70 -5.85
C LEU A 172 -7.18 -13.26 -6.46
N GLU A 173 -7.21 -13.04 -7.77
CA GLU A 173 -6.07 -12.56 -8.56
C GLU A 173 -6.41 -11.24 -9.23
N HIS A 174 -5.48 -10.67 -9.99
CA HIS A 174 -5.67 -9.34 -10.62
C HIS A 174 -6.86 -9.28 -11.58
N GLU A 175 -7.23 -10.37 -12.22
CA GLU A 175 -8.44 -10.40 -13.07
C GLU A 175 -9.71 -10.20 -12.25
N HIS A 176 -9.71 -10.67 -11.00
CA HIS A 176 -10.83 -10.48 -10.07
C HIS A 176 -10.88 -9.04 -9.55
N GLU A 177 -9.73 -8.40 -9.35
CA GLU A 177 -9.68 -6.97 -9.02
C GLU A 177 -10.24 -6.10 -10.17
N GLU A 178 -9.91 -6.45 -11.41
CA GLU A 178 -10.51 -5.80 -12.59
C GLU A 178 -12.03 -6.04 -12.68
N ARG A 179 -12.50 -7.22 -12.31
CA ARG A 179 -13.92 -7.52 -12.26
C ARG A 179 -14.63 -6.69 -11.18
N LEU A 180 -14.05 -6.54 -10.00
CA LEU A 180 -14.57 -5.65 -8.95
C LEU A 180 -14.76 -4.23 -9.48
N TYR A 181 -13.78 -3.70 -10.21
CA TYR A 181 -13.89 -2.40 -10.83
C TYR A 181 -15.03 -2.30 -11.86
N LYS A 182 -15.18 -3.31 -12.71
CA LYS A 182 -16.16 -3.30 -13.80
C LYS A 182 -17.59 -3.61 -13.31
N GLU A 183 -17.72 -4.51 -12.34
CA GLU A 183 -19.00 -5.09 -11.95
C GLU A 183 -19.55 -4.50 -10.65
N LYS A 184 -18.72 -3.94 -9.78
CA LYS A 184 -19.11 -3.43 -8.46
C LYS A 184 -18.88 -1.93 -8.29
N SER A 185 -17.64 -1.52 -8.14
CA SER A 185 -17.29 -0.13 -7.86
C SER A 185 -15.85 0.19 -8.26
N PRO A 186 -15.58 1.45 -8.65
CA PRO A 186 -14.20 1.94 -8.76
C PRO A 186 -13.40 1.90 -7.45
N VAL A 187 -14.07 1.72 -6.32
CA VAL A 187 -13.46 1.62 -5.00
C VAL A 187 -14.01 0.41 -4.27
N SER A 188 -13.18 -0.60 -4.06
CA SER A 188 -13.56 -1.81 -3.34
C SER A 188 -12.63 -2.06 -2.16
N PHE A 189 -13.19 -2.54 -1.06
CA PHE A 189 -12.47 -2.98 0.14
C PHE A 189 -12.63 -4.48 0.26
N ILE A 190 -11.53 -5.21 0.25
CA ILE A 190 -11.49 -6.65 0.49
C ILE A 190 -10.97 -6.86 1.91
N SER A 191 -11.74 -7.52 2.77
CA SER A 191 -11.38 -7.72 4.17
C SER A 191 -11.31 -9.20 4.56
N ASN A 192 -10.76 -9.50 5.73
CA ASN A 192 -10.72 -10.83 6.33
C ASN A 192 -10.10 -11.89 5.41
N PHE A 193 -8.80 -11.75 5.17
CA PHE A 193 -8.03 -12.63 4.27
C PHE A 193 -7.80 -14.01 4.88
N PRO A 194 -8.08 -15.11 4.15
CA PRO A 194 -7.78 -16.48 4.59
C PRO A 194 -6.29 -16.73 4.77
N GLU A 195 -5.94 -17.68 5.66
CA GLU A 195 -4.54 -18.05 5.94
C GLU A 195 -3.79 -18.56 4.70
N PHE A 196 -4.47 -19.22 3.76
CA PHE A 196 -3.82 -19.71 2.54
C PHE A 196 -3.30 -18.59 1.63
N THR A 197 -3.81 -17.35 1.77
CA THR A 197 -3.28 -16.16 1.07
C THR A 197 -2.00 -15.62 1.69
N SER A 198 -1.45 -16.30 2.68
CA SER A 198 -0.23 -15.94 3.38
C SER A 198 -0.21 -14.50 3.91
N PRO A 199 -1.22 -14.09 4.71
CA PRO A 199 -1.21 -12.77 5.32
C PRO A 199 0.01 -12.62 6.22
N PHE A 200 0.48 -11.38 6.43
CA PHE A 200 1.67 -11.13 7.21
C PHE A 200 1.59 -11.73 8.61
N TRP A 201 2.69 -12.26 9.10
CA TRP A 201 2.78 -13.01 10.36
C TRP A 201 2.30 -12.21 11.58
N ASN A 202 2.42 -10.88 11.58
CA ASN A 202 1.99 -9.98 12.66
C ASN A 202 0.52 -9.56 12.56
N MET A 203 -0.22 -9.97 11.53
CA MET A 203 -1.64 -9.66 11.43
C MET A 203 -2.44 -10.44 12.46
N ARG A 204 -3.38 -9.77 13.10
CA ARG A 204 -4.27 -10.39 14.07
C ARG A 204 -5.18 -11.39 13.37
N ARG A 205 -5.23 -12.62 13.91
CA ARG A 205 -6.14 -13.67 13.45
C ARG A 205 -7.53 -13.49 14.04
N ASN A 206 -8.53 -13.83 13.26
CA ASN A 206 -9.89 -13.92 13.77
C ASN A 206 -10.02 -15.16 14.66
N PRO A 207 -10.68 -15.08 15.83
CA PRO A 207 -10.70 -16.19 16.79
C PRO A 207 -11.62 -17.34 16.38
N HIS A 208 -12.49 -17.14 15.40
CA HIS A 208 -13.58 -18.08 15.06
C HIS A 208 -13.44 -18.70 13.67
N ASP A 209 -12.48 -18.28 12.89
CA ASP A 209 -12.23 -18.78 11.54
C ASP A 209 -10.74 -18.70 11.15
N ASP A 210 -10.42 -19.17 9.95
CA ASP A 210 -9.08 -19.22 9.40
C ASP A 210 -8.69 -17.91 8.66
N THR A 211 -9.19 -16.76 9.11
CA THR A 211 -8.91 -15.48 8.46
C THR A 211 -8.10 -14.53 9.35
N SER A 212 -7.41 -13.60 8.70
CA SER A 212 -6.66 -12.53 9.33
C SER A 212 -7.37 -11.20 9.14
N LYS A 213 -7.27 -10.31 10.13
CA LYS A 213 -7.74 -8.93 10.05
C LYS A 213 -6.84 -8.11 9.11
N LYS A 214 -6.95 -8.41 7.83
CA LYS A 214 -6.34 -7.67 6.71
C LYS A 214 -7.44 -6.99 5.92
N VAL A 215 -7.17 -5.79 5.40
CA VAL A 215 -8.00 -5.11 4.42
C VAL A 215 -7.13 -4.54 3.33
N ASP A 216 -7.49 -4.79 2.08
CA ASP A 216 -6.89 -4.18 0.90
C ASP A 216 -7.91 -3.28 0.21
N VAL A 217 -7.42 -2.16 -0.32
CA VAL A 217 -8.24 -1.23 -1.10
C VAL A 217 -7.89 -1.40 -2.57
N ILE A 218 -8.90 -1.69 -3.37
CA ILE A 218 -8.79 -1.81 -4.81
C ILE A 218 -9.33 -0.52 -5.44
N LEU A 219 -8.44 0.23 -6.09
CA LEU A 219 -8.79 1.45 -6.81
C LEU A 219 -8.70 1.20 -8.31
N SER A 220 -9.85 1.30 -8.99
CA SER A 220 -9.94 1.12 -10.44
C SER A 220 -9.30 -0.18 -10.94
N GLY A 221 -9.47 -1.27 -10.20
CA GLY A 221 -8.99 -2.59 -10.55
C GLY A 221 -7.55 -2.91 -10.15
N GLN A 222 -6.95 -2.13 -9.25
CA GLN A 222 -5.60 -2.39 -8.71
C GLN A 222 -5.56 -2.19 -7.20
N GLU A 223 -4.87 -3.10 -6.49
CA GLU A 223 -4.52 -2.93 -5.08
C GLU A 223 -3.63 -1.69 -4.89
N THR A 224 -3.89 -0.93 -3.84
CA THR A 224 -3.18 0.32 -3.51
C THR A 224 -2.48 0.26 -2.16
#